data_91db394e04cfc42c6aa7913097dd2e7d
#
_entry.id   91db394e04cfc42c6aa7913097dd2e7d
#
_cell.length_a   1.000
_cell.length_b   1.000
_cell.length_c   1.000
_cell.angle_alpha   90.00
_cell.angle_beta   90.00
_cell.angle_gamma   90.00
#
_symmetry.space_group_name_H-M   'P 1'
#
loop_
_entity.id
_entity.type
_entity.pdbx_description
1 polymer ?
#
loop_
_entity_poly.entity_id
_entity_poly.type
_entity_poly.pdbx_seq_one_letter_code
_entity_poly.pdbx_strand_id
1 'polypeptide(L)'
;IFVGSHSGYERIGGGVRPVRTIVLDKIVHGLFVRDEFEGDNLHEVTIPFHFVPEAILTKEHDCQWCLSVGQIKFQFHILELGDWNVQIRSGWVSESYGRKIERPVLEFTHEGPLSSLTVGIWPNLNGSQNIDTWMKNILAELQSKCLKERTNAHE
;
A
#
# COMPACT_ATOMS: atom_id res chain seq x y z
N ILE A 1 -7.79 -12.25 3.24
CA ILE A 1 -8.15 -10.93 2.72
C ILE A 1 -8.78 -10.13 3.84
N PHE A 2 -8.38 -8.89 3.99
CA PHE A 2 -8.98 -7.91 4.88
C PHE A 2 -9.38 -6.69 4.04
N VAL A 3 -10.59 -6.15 4.27
CA VAL A 3 -11.04 -4.89 3.69
C VAL A 3 -11.55 -4.00 4.82
N GLY A 4 -11.03 -2.79 4.91
CA GLY A 4 -11.40 -1.83 5.93
C GLY A 4 -11.62 -0.44 5.33
N SER A 5 -12.56 0.29 5.90
CA SER A 5 -12.83 1.69 5.55
C SER A 5 -13.19 2.49 6.80
N HIS A 6 -13.11 3.81 6.72
CA HIS A 6 -13.57 4.68 7.79
C HIS A 6 -14.15 5.98 7.25
N SER A 7 -15.08 6.57 8.00
CA SER A 7 -15.78 7.81 7.66
C SER A 7 -15.15 9.08 8.27
N GLY A 8 -13.93 8.97 8.80
CA GLY A 8 -13.27 10.08 9.51
C GLY A 8 -13.12 11.35 8.70
N TYR A 9 -12.93 11.21 7.40
CA TYR A 9 -12.75 12.35 6.47
C TYR A 9 -14.04 12.86 5.82
N GLU A 10 -15.17 12.18 5.99
CA GLU A 10 -16.46 12.65 5.45
C GLU A 10 -16.91 13.99 6.04
N ARG A 11 -16.40 14.33 7.23
CA ARG A 11 -16.68 15.61 7.92
C ARG A 11 -15.82 16.77 7.46
N ILE A 12 -14.74 16.48 6.73
CA ILE A 12 -13.83 17.48 6.17
C ILE A 12 -14.34 17.77 4.77
N GLY A 13 -14.45 19.04 4.38
CA GLY A 13 -15.08 19.45 3.11
C GLY A 13 -14.60 18.61 1.92
N GLY A 14 -15.58 17.99 1.22
CA GLY A 14 -15.33 17.14 0.08
C GLY A 14 -15.65 15.65 0.27
N GLY A 15 -15.85 15.18 1.52
CA GLY A 15 -16.41 13.85 1.81
C GLY A 15 -15.62 12.68 1.23
N VAL A 16 -14.39 12.43 1.71
CA VAL A 16 -13.59 11.26 1.26
C VAL A 16 -13.73 10.11 2.23
N ARG A 17 -13.96 8.93 1.68
CA ARG A 17 -13.94 7.66 2.41
C ARG A 17 -12.83 6.77 1.86
N PRO A 18 -11.71 6.61 2.58
CA PRO A 18 -10.67 5.68 2.18
C PRO A 18 -11.11 4.24 2.44
N VAL A 19 -10.73 3.37 1.50
CA VAL A 19 -10.94 1.92 1.58
C VAL A 19 -9.59 1.25 1.36
N ARG A 20 -9.13 0.47 2.33
CA ARG A 20 -7.89 -0.30 2.21
C ARG A 20 -8.19 -1.80 2.14
N THR A 21 -7.69 -2.43 1.10
CA THR A 21 -7.70 -3.89 0.92
C THR A 21 -6.30 -4.43 1.17
N ILE A 22 -6.20 -5.45 2.03
CA ILE A 22 -4.96 -6.15 2.34
C ILE A 22 -5.13 -7.63 2.02
N VAL A 23 -4.21 -8.19 1.24
CA VAL A 23 -4.15 -9.63 0.96
C VAL A 23 -2.78 -10.15 1.42
N LEU A 24 -2.79 -11.09 2.35
CA LEU A 24 -1.61 -11.86 2.73
C LEU A 24 -1.67 -13.20 2.00
N ASP A 25 -0.76 -13.40 1.06
CA ASP A 25 -0.55 -14.67 0.39
C ASP A 25 0.43 -15.51 1.20
N LYS A 26 -0.08 -16.56 1.85
CA LYS A 26 0.72 -17.43 2.72
C LYS A 26 1.61 -18.41 1.96
N ILE A 27 1.36 -18.63 0.67
CA ILE A 27 2.14 -19.56 -0.16
C ILE A 27 3.46 -18.90 -0.56
N VAL A 28 3.38 -17.66 -1.02
CA VAL A 28 4.54 -16.90 -1.49
C VAL A 28 5.06 -15.90 -0.46
N HIS A 29 4.39 -15.83 0.71
CA HIS A 29 4.67 -14.87 1.77
C HIS A 29 4.62 -13.39 1.31
N GLY A 30 3.79 -13.13 0.30
CA GLY A 30 3.60 -11.80 -0.26
C GLY A 30 2.49 -11.03 0.43
N LEU A 31 2.69 -9.73 0.62
CA LEU A 31 1.68 -8.80 1.11
C LEU A 31 1.29 -7.85 -0.01
N PHE A 32 0.00 -7.85 -0.36
CA PHE A 32 -0.61 -6.92 -1.30
C PHE A 32 -1.46 -5.92 -0.53
N VAL A 33 -1.30 -4.64 -0.83
CA VAL A 33 -2.10 -3.55 -0.24
C VAL A 33 -2.63 -2.68 -1.38
N ARG A 34 -3.93 -2.41 -1.36
CA ARG A 34 -4.58 -1.49 -2.27
C ARG A 34 -5.37 -0.46 -1.48
N ASP A 35 -5.08 0.80 -1.72
CA ASP A 35 -5.82 1.95 -1.23
C ASP A 35 -6.69 2.51 -2.34
N GLU A 36 -7.98 2.66 -2.05
CA GLU A 36 -8.99 3.25 -2.91
C GLU A 36 -9.74 4.33 -2.13
N PHE A 37 -10.35 5.25 -2.84
CA PHE A 37 -11.06 6.37 -2.21
C PHE A 37 -12.42 6.52 -2.87
N GLU A 38 -13.46 6.57 -2.05
CA GLU A 38 -14.81 6.93 -2.45
C GLU A 38 -15.00 8.42 -2.18
N GLY A 39 -15.45 9.18 -3.15
CA GLY A 39 -15.66 10.63 -3.06
C GLY A 39 -15.34 11.34 -4.37
N ASP A 40 -15.67 12.60 -4.40
CA ASP A 40 -15.47 13.50 -5.53
C ASP A 40 -14.49 14.61 -5.14
N ASN A 41 -14.18 15.49 -6.11
CA ASN A 41 -13.32 16.65 -5.95
C ASN A 41 -11.80 16.38 -5.96
N LEU A 42 -11.06 17.46 -5.79
CA LEU A 42 -9.60 17.46 -5.71
C LEU A 42 -9.18 17.33 -4.26
N HIS A 43 -8.24 16.44 -4.01
CA HIS A 43 -7.72 16.19 -2.68
C HIS A 43 -6.21 16.13 -2.66
N GLU A 44 -5.63 16.46 -1.51
CA GLU A 44 -4.27 16.10 -1.16
C GLU A 44 -4.32 14.84 -0.29
N VAL A 45 -3.68 13.78 -0.77
CA VAL A 45 -3.66 12.49 -0.08
C VAL A 45 -2.23 12.12 0.26
N THR A 46 -2.00 11.73 1.51
CA THR A 46 -0.71 11.20 1.97
C THR A 46 -0.90 9.81 2.55
N ILE A 47 -0.16 8.83 2.04
CA ILE A 47 -0.15 7.44 2.51
C ILE A 47 1.25 7.08 2.99
N PRO A 48 1.51 7.01 4.29
CA PRO A 48 2.80 6.60 4.81
C PRO A 48 2.87 5.09 5.05
N PHE A 49 3.93 4.45 4.57
CA PHE A 49 4.34 3.10 4.95
C PHE A 49 5.50 3.20 5.95
N HIS A 50 5.22 2.87 7.18
CA HIS A 50 6.18 2.91 8.26
C HIS A 50 6.90 1.58 8.41
N PHE A 51 8.23 1.60 8.48
CA PHE A 51 9.04 0.40 8.66
C PHE A 51 9.65 0.35 10.07
N VAL A 52 10.23 -0.77 10.42
CA VAL A 52 11.00 -0.90 11.68
C VAL A 52 12.24 -0.01 11.64
N PRO A 53 12.79 0.43 12.79
CA PRO A 53 13.96 1.33 12.82
C PRO A 53 15.18 0.81 12.07
N GLU A 54 15.39 -0.52 12.09
CA GLU A 54 16.53 -1.17 11.45
C GLU A 54 16.36 -1.36 9.94
N ALA A 55 15.21 -0.99 9.38
CA ALA A 55 14.94 -1.15 7.97
C ALA A 55 15.76 -0.17 7.13
N ILE A 56 16.32 -0.69 6.04
CA ILE A 56 17.03 0.10 5.02
C ILE A 56 16.23 0.02 3.73
N LEU A 57 15.82 1.18 3.23
CA LEU A 57 15.13 1.32 1.95
C LEU A 57 16.10 1.84 0.91
N THR A 58 16.24 1.12 -0.19
CA THR A 58 17.05 1.51 -1.34
C THR A 58 16.19 1.54 -2.59
N LYS A 59 16.11 2.67 -3.27
CA LYS A 59 15.39 2.78 -4.55
C LYS A 59 16.17 2.04 -5.63
N GLU A 60 15.51 1.11 -6.31
CA GLU A 60 16.06 0.38 -7.45
C GLU A 60 15.56 0.98 -8.77
N HIS A 61 14.25 1.21 -8.87
CA HIS A 61 13.58 1.84 -10.00
C HIS A 61 12.44 2.72 -9.51
N ASP A 62 11.74 3.42 -10.42
CA ASP A 62 10.67 4.34 -10.02
C ASP A 62 9.50 3.66 -9.29
N CYS A 63 9.20 2.41 -9.63
CA CYS A 63 8.16 1.62 -8.99
C CYS A 63 8.70 0.53 -8.05
N GLN A 64 10.00 0.55 -7.71
CA GLN A 64 10.61 -0.56 -6.98
C GLN A 64 11.67 -0.12 -5.99
N TRP A 65 11.56 -0.64 -4.76
CA TRP A 65 12.53 -0.47 -3.67
C TRP A 65 12.94 -1.82 -3.10
N CYS A 66 14.20 -1.94 -2.74
CA CYS A 66 14.68 -3.01 -1.87
C CYS A 66 14.53 -2.56 -0.42
N LEU A 67 13.81 -3.36 0.37
CA LEU A 67 13.67 -3.21 1.81
C LEU A 67 14.52 -4.28 2.48
N SER A 68 15.51 -3.90 3.26
CA SER A 68 16.38 -4.82 4.01
C SER A 68 16.15 -4.66 5.51
N VAL A 69 16.00 -5.77 6.23
CA VAL A 69 15.97 -5.84 7.70
C VAL A 69 16.94 -6.92 8.13
N GLY A 70 18.11 -6.53 8.64
CA GLY A 70 19.22 -7.45 8.88
C GLY A 70 19.65 -8.11 7.57
N GLN A 71 19.60 -9.45 7.53
CA GLN A 71 19.96 -10.24 6.34
C GLN A 71 18.77 -10.54 5.42
N ILE A 72 17.55 -10.20 5.85
CA ILE A 72 16.34 -10.48 5.09
C ILE A 72 16.08 -9.31 4.15
N LYS A 73 15.81 -9.63 2.89
CA LYS A 73 15.49 -8.66 1.85
C LYS A 73 14.08 -8.90 1.33
N PHE A 74 13.37 -7.80 1.14
CA PHE A 74 12.06 -7.76 0.50
C PHE A 74 12.12 -6.82 -0.70
N GLN A 75 11.32 -7.10 -1.68
CA GLN A 75 11.01 -6.19 -2.76
C GLN A 75 9.73 -5.44 -2.41
N PHE A 76 9.77 -4.12 -2.41
CA PHE A 76 8.59 -3.26 -2.33
C PHE A 76 8.31 -2.75 -3.74
N HIS A 77 7.17 -3.10 -4.28
CA HIS A 77 6.80 -2.80 -5.66
C HIS A 77 5.48 -2.03 -5.71
N ILE A 78 5.43 -1.02 -6.60
CA ILE A 78 4.21 -0.26 -6.91
C ILE A 78 3.71 -0.75 -8.26
N LEU A 79 2.45 -1.22 -8.33
CA LEU A 79 1.90 -1.77 -9.56
C LEU A 79 1.77 -0.72 -10.66
N GLU A 80 1.24 0.45 -10.28
CA GLU A 80 1.09 1.61 -11.17
C GLU A 80 1.33 2.87 -10.35
N LEU A 81 2.41 3.61 -10.67
CA LEU A 81 2.75 4.82 -9.93
C LEU A 81 1.77 5.97 -10.26
N GLY A 82 1.36 6.09 -11.52
CA GLY A 82 0.48 7.17 -11.95
C GLY A 82 1.04 8.54 -11.54
N ASP A 83 0.16 9.37 -10.96
CA ASP A 83 0.50 10.72 -10.49
C ASP A 83 0.96 10.77 -9.02
N TRP A 84 1.26 9.61 -8.41
CA TRP A 84 1.79 9.54 -7.06
C TRP A 84 3.27 9.95 -7.02
N ASN A 85 3.60 10.87 -6.11
CA ASN A 85 4.98 11.16 -5.75
C ASN A 85 5.41 10.28 -4.58
N VAL A 86 6.65 9.77 -4.60
CA VAL A 86 7.16 8.84 -3.60
C VAL A 86 8.47 9.35 -3.03
N GLN A 87 8.56 9.45 -1.69
CA GLN A 87 9.73 9.94 -0.98
C GLN A 87 10.04 9.06 0.22
N ILE A 88 11.32 8.88 0.51
CA ILE A 88 11.77 8.34 1.79
C ILE A 88 11.85 9.50 2.78
N ARG A 89 11.14 9.36 3.90
CA ARG A 89 11.12 10.29 5.01
C ARG A 89 11.66 9.65 6.28
N SER A 90 12.04 10.48 7.22
CA SER A 90 12.29 10.06 8.59
C SER A 90 11.02 10.22 9.42
N GLY A 91 10.63 9.16 10.10
CA GLY A 91 9.54 9.14 11.07
C GLY A 91 10.04 8.68 12.44
N TRP A 92 9.11 8.52 13.38
CA TRP A 92 9.44 8.13 14.76
C TRP A 92 8.56 6.98 15.22
N VAL A 93 9.12 6.14 16.07
CA VAL A 93 8.39 5.13 16.84
C VAL A 93 8.76 5.25 18.29
N SER A 94 7.81 4.97 19.17
CA SER A 94 8.04 4.86 20.61
C SER A 94 7.67 3.44 21.04
N GLU A 95 8.65 2.66 21.41
CA GLU A 95 8.48 1.30 21.89
C GLU A 95 8.14 1.27 23.39
N SER A 96 8.47 2.34 24.08
CA SER A 96 8.19 2.51 25.51
C SER A 96 8.12 3.98 25.87
N TYR A 97 7.51 4.28 27.04
CA TYR A 97 7.41 5.65 27.54
C TYR A 97 8.79 6.33 27.63
N GLY A 98 8.88 7.54 27.10
CA GLY A 98 10.10 8.36 27.11
C GLY A 98 11.16 7.96 26.08
N ARG A 99 10.96 6.89 25.29
CA ARG A 99 11.86 6.50 24.18
C ARG A 99 11.27 6.90 22.85
N LYS A 100 12.07 7.52 22.01
CA LYS A 100 11.74 7.91 20.64
C LYS A 100 12.87 7.46 19.74
N ILE A 101 12.56 6.58 18.79
CA ILE A 101 13.52 5.97 17.87
C ILE A 101 13.15 6.41 16.46
N GLU A 102 14.13 6.86 15.69
CA GLU A 102 13.97 7.21 14.30
C GLU A 102 13.73 5.94 13.46
N ARG A 103 12.85 6.06 12.44
CA ARG A 103 12.56 4.97 11.50
C ARG A 103 12.31 5.49 10.10
N PRO A 104 12.59 4.71 9.05
CA PRO A 104 12.27 5.09 7.69
C PRO A 104 10.77 4.98 7.43
N VAL A 105 10.28 5.89 6.60
CA VAL A 105 8.89 5.94 6.11
C VAL A 105 8.96 6.11 4.59
N LEU A 106 8.30 5.25 3.85
CA LEU A 106 8.04 5.48 2.43
C LEU A 106 6.70 6.19 2.31
N GLU A 107 6.75 7.46 1.95
CA GLU A 107 5.59 8.35 1.89
C GLU A 107 5.16 8.56 0.45
N PHE A 108 3.87 8.28 0.20
CA PHE A 108 3.21 8.53 -1.08
C PHE A 108 2.34 9.77 -0.93
N THR A 109 2.50 10.72 -1.84
CA THR A 109 1.67 11.93 -1.89
C THR A 109 1.03 12.08 -3.26
N HIS A 110 -0.21 12.47 -3.29
CA HIS A 110 -0.98 12.75 -4.50
C HIS A 110 -1.81 14.01 -4.29
N GLU A 111 -1.84 14.89 -5.28
CA GLU A 111 -2.68 16.08 -5.31
C GLU A 111 -3.50 16.06 -6.61
N GLY A 112 -4.81 16.10 -6.48
CA GLY A 112 -5.69 16.08 -7.64
C GLY A 112 -6.93 15.20 -7.47
N PRO A 113 -7.50 14.68 -8.58
CA PRO A 113 -8.59 13.72 -8.53
C PRO A 113 -8.15 12.44 -7.81
N LEU A 114 -9.04 11.86 -6.99
CA LEU A 114 -8.73 10.66 -6.21
C LEU A 114 -8.24 9.52 -7.10
N SER A 115 -7.06 9.00 -6.80
CA SER A 115 -6.40 7.91 -7.51
C SER A 115 -6.08 6.76 -6.57
N SER A 116 -6.24 5.52 -7.03
CA SER A 116 -5.88 4.36 -6.23
C SER A 116 -4.37 4.14 -6.18
N LEU A 117 -3.88 3.60 -5.06
CA LEU A 117 -2.49 3.14 -4.91
C LEU A 117 -2.48 1.64 -4.65
N THR A 118 -1.66 0.91 -5.41
CA THR A 118 -1.50 -0.54 -5.24
C THR A 118 -0.04 -0.88 -5.06
N VAL A 119 0.29 -1.49 -3.92
CA VAL A 119 1.66 -1.89 -3.58
C VAL A 119 1.74 -3.38 -3.21
N GLY A 120 2.88 -3.99 -3.50
CA GLY A 120 3.23 -5.35 -3.09
C GLY A 120 4.53 -5.38 -2.31
N ILE A 121 4.57 -6.18 -1.24
CA ILE A 121 5.79 -6.47 -0.50
C ILE A 121 6.05 -7.96 -0.64
N TRP A 122 7.20 -8.29 -1.20
CA TRP A 122 7.54 -9.65 -1.58
C TRP A 122 8.90 -10.04 -1.02
N PRO A 123 9.05 -11.16 -0.32
CA PRO A 123 10.36 -11.62 0.12
C PRO A 123 11.22 -11.92 -1.11
N ASN A 124 12.42 -11.35 -1.14
CA ASN A 124 13.38 -11.59 -2.23
C ASN A 124 14.02 -12.98 -2.04
N LEU A 125 13.19 -14.01 -2.21
CA LEU A 125 13.64 -15.40 -2.25
C LEU A 125 14.00 -15.69 -3.71
N ASN A 126 15.21 -16.17 -3.96
CA ASN A 126 15.77 -16.53 -5.27
C ASN A 126 14.80 -17.40 -6.09
N GLY A 127 13.81 -16.79 -6.72
CA GLY A 127 12.77 -17.49 -7.47
C GLY A 127 12.23 -16.63 -8.61
N SER A 128 11.93 -17.28 -9.72
CA SER A 128 11.51 -16.72 -10.99
C SER A 128 10.07 -16.15 -11.01
N GLN A 129 9.43 -15.92 -9.87
CA GLN A 129 8.09 -15.35 -9.86
C GLN A 129 8.16 -13.84 -10.04
N ASN A 130 7.34 -13.35 -10.97
CA ASN A 130 7.23 -11.93 -11.27
C ASN A 130 6.19 -11.30 -10.33
N ILE A 131 6.63 -10.41 -9.45
CA ILE A 131 5.78 -9.70 -8.49
C ILE A 131 4.64 -8.93 -9.19
N ASP A 132 4.93 -8.33 -10.33
CA ASP A 132 3.94 -7.59 -11.10
C ASP A 132 2.79 -8.49 -11.58
N THR A 133 3.11 -9.68 -12.10
CA THR A 133 2.11 -10.67 -12.50
C THR A 133 1.29 -11.16 -11.32
N TRP A 134 1.93 -11.43 -10.18
CA TRP A 134 1.23 -11.83 -8.97
C TRP A 134 0.26 -10.75 -8.49
N MET A 135 0.68 -9.49 -8.44
CA MET A 135 -0.18 -8.36 -8.06
C MET A 135 -1.37 -8.19 -9.01
N LYS A 136 -1.15 -8.31 -10.32
CA LYS A 136 -2.22 -8.24 -11.33
C LYS A 136 -3.24 -9.36 -11.18
N ASN A 137 -2.80 -10.56 -10.87
CA ASN A 137 -3.70 -11.70 -10.63
C ASN A 137 -4.58 -11.45 -9.39
N ILE A 138 -4.01 -11.00 -8.27
CA ILE A 138 -4.79 -10.64 -7.08
C ILE A 138 -5.81 -9.55 -7.40
N LEU A 139 -5.40 -8.51 -8.12
CA LEU A 139 -6.30 -7.42 -8.51
C LEU A 139 -7.47 -7.91 -9.35
N ALA A 140 -7.23 -8.77 -10.33
CA ALA A 140 -8.26 -9.38 -11.16
C ALA A 140 -9.25 -10.24 -10.34
N GLU A 141 -8.74 -11.01 -9.37
CA GLU A 141 -9.60 -11.80 -8.47
C GLU A 141 -10.49 -10.90 -7.59
N LEU A 142 -9.94 -9.81 -7.04
CA LEU A 142 -10.70 -8.86 -6.23
C LEU A 142 -11.82 -8.21 -7.04
N GLN A 143 -11.53 -7.78 -8.27
CA GLN A 143 -12.51 -7.20 -9.18
C GLN A 143 -13.63 -8.19 -9.53
N SER A 144 -13.28 -9.45 -9.80
CA SER A 144 -14.26 -10.50 -10.12
C SER A 144 -15.20 -10.82 -8.96
N LYS A 145 -14.72 -10.78 -7.71
CA LYS A 145 -15.54 -10.98 -6.50
C LYS A 145 -16.50 -9.81 -6.30
N CYS A 146 -16.03 -8.58 -6.43
CA CYS A 146 -16.86 -7.39 -6.30
C CYS A 146 -18.02 -7.38 -7.32
N LEU A 147 -17.79 -7.82 -8.57
CA LEU A 147 -18.83 -7.93 -9.58
C LEU A 147 -19.90 -8.98 -9.20
N LYS A 148 -19.51 -10.15 -8.68
CA LYS A 148 -20.44 -11.21 -8.26
C LYS A 148 -21.31 -10.77 -7.09
N GLU A 149 -20.76 -10.06 -6.12
CA GLU A 149 -21.51 -9.55 -4.97
C GLU A 149 -22.56 -8.52 -5.38
N ARG A 150 -22.25 -7.65 -6.35
CA ARG A 150 -23.22 -6.69 -6.91
C ARG A 150 -24.34 -7.34 -7.69
N THR A 151 -24.09 -8.43 -8.40
CA THR A 151 -25.10 -9.17 -9.16
C THR A 151 -26.08 -9.88 -8.24
N ASN A 152 -25.59 -10.48 -7.15
CA ASN A 152 -26.42 -11.18 -6.16
C ASN A 152 -27.22 -10.25 -5.23
N ALA A 153 -26.88 -8.98 -5.15
CA ALA A 153 -27.61 -7.99 -4.34
C ALA A 153 -28.84 -7.40 -5.08
N HIS A 154 -29.04 -7.75 -6.34
CA HIS A 154 -30.16 -7.29 -7.18
C HIS A 154 -31.16 -8.40 -7.52
N GLU A 155 -30.98 -9.62 -7.00
CA GLU A 155 -31.98 -10.70 -6.96
C GLU A 155 -32.68 -10.73 -5.60
#